data_2a6413e68a0a03175be72dafa3d92bc0
#
_entry.id   2a6413e68a0a03175be72dafa3d92bc0
#
_cell.length_a   1.000
_cell.length_b   1.000
_cell.length_c   1.000
_cell.angle_alpha   90.00
_cell.angle_beta   90.00
_cell.angle_gamma   90.00
#
_symmetry.space_group_name_H-M   'P 1'
#
loop_
_entity.id
_entity.type
_entity.pdbx_description
1 polymer ?
#
loop_
_entity_poly.entity_id
_entity_poly.type
_entity_poly.pdbx_seq_one_letter_code
_entity_poly.pdbx_strand_id
1 'polypeptide(L)'
;MMDAEHDSLPHIWYLKQPFGWKSLLVLLLIIIASSISAERMQLDRMASQIGDFALEAVGLRESSQIGRGMGSVTRDMFPIAISDRRPIDLMDGLDESRLPLLAHIETVEVQTTELDPDTLQMTTKVSERQFLVEPIGYLLFVIGKMVETIEIAIWASLIAILVSLPLAWLCASNYSPHPLIYGVARSLVSLLRSIPELISALFLVLAFGFGPIAGILALSFHSIGFLGKFYAEDIEAANKSPQQALKATGASDFAILRIAVLPQVLPSYTGLSLYILDRNIRMATVIGLVGAGGIGQELKGRFDMFQYDRVGTMLLVIFLTVMALDLISARFRKRLV
;
A
#
# COMPACT_ATOMS: atom_id res chain seq x y z
N MET A 1 69.07 8.63 -47.10
CA MET A 1 68.45 7.31 -47.22
C MET A 1 67.22 7.34 -46.35
N MET A 2 66.11 7.52 -47.00
CA MET A 2 64.81 7.73 -46.43
C MET A 2 64.19 6.38 -46.29
N ASP A 3 63.76 6.00 -45.05
CA ASP A 3 62.78 4.92 -44.86
C ASP A 3 61.56 5.51 -44.19
N ALA A 4 60.48 5.30 -44.88
CA ALA A 4 59.22 5.90 -44.66
C ALA A 4 58.48 5.32 -43.40
N GLU A 5 58.09 6.20 -42.56
CA GLU A 5 57.02 5.97 -41.57
C GLU A 5 55.75 5.54 -42.30
N HIS A 6 55.35 4.30 -42.13
CA HIS A 6 54.01 3.85 -42.48
C HIS A 6 53.09 4.16 -41.32
N ASP A 7 52.42 5.25 -41.49
CA ASP A 7 51.31 5.82 -40.77
C ASP A 7 50.26 4.78 -40.44
N SER A 8 50.01 4.59 -39.16
CA SER A 8 48.93 3.76 -38.63
C SER A 8 47.59 4.44 -38.89
N LEU A 9 46.85 3.93 -39.85
CA LEU A 9 45.46 4.33 -40.08
C LEU A 9 44.64 4.22 -38.80
N PRO A 10 43.78 5.21 -38.52
CA PRO A 10 42.99 5.21 -37.30
C PRO A 10 42.08 3.98 -37.27
N HIS A 11 42.03 3.29 -36.13
CA HIS A 11 41.10 2.20 -35.87
C HIS A 11 39.67 2.68 -36.19
N ILE A 12 39.15 2.25 -37.33
CA ILE A 12 37.73 2.43 -37.67
C ILE A 12 36.93 1.69 -36.61
N TRP A 13 36.20 2.42 -35.80
CA TRP A 13 35.27 1.88 -34.86
C TRP A 13 34.12 1.15 -35.60
N TYR A 14 34.28 -0.15 -35.80
CA TYR A 14 33.18 -0.96 -36.26
C TYR A 14 32.21 -1.14 -35.06
N LEU A 15 31.07 -0.51 -35.14
CA LEU A 15 29.94 -0.84 -34.28
C LEU A 15 29.69 -2.34 -34.45
N LYS A 16 30.01 -3.15 -33.43
CA LYS A 16 29.64 -4.58 -33.42
C LYS A 16 28.16 -4.63 -33.62
N GLN A 17 27.72 -5.36 -34.64
CA GLN A 17 26.28 -5.57 -34.85
C GLN A 17 25.67 -6.10 -33.55
N PRO A 18 24.65 -5.40 -32.99
CA PRO A 18 24.09 -5.78 -31.69
C PRO A 18 23.38 -7.16 -31.73
N PHE A 19 23.06 -7.65 -32.94
CA PHE A 19 22.40 -8.92 -33.16
C PHE A 19 23.27 -9.87 -34.00
N GLY A 20 23.99 -10.76 -33.31
CA GLY A 20 24.66 -11.90 -33.93
C GLY A 20 23.84 -13.19 -33.80
N TRP A 21 24.32 -14.27 -34.45
CA TRP A 21 23.74 -15.61 -34.33
C TRP A 21 23.44 -16.05 -32.88
N LYS A 22 24.30 -15.70 -31.93
CA LYS A 22 24.09 -15.98 -30.50
C LYS A 22 22.87 -15.25 -29.95
N SER A 23 22.63 -14.01 -30.35
CA SER A 23 21.46 -13.23 -29.96
C SER A 23 20.17 -13.81 -30.52
N LEU A 24 20.21 -14.36 -31.75
CA LEU A 24 19.10 -15.09 -32.35
C LEU A 24 18.76 -16.38 -31.60
N LEU A 25 19.77 -17.15 -31.18
CA LEU A 25 19.59 -18.35 -30.36
C LEU A 25 18.96 -18.01 -28.98
N VAL A 26 19.44 -16.95 -28.32
CA VAL A 26 18.87 -16.49 -27.05
C VAL A 26 17.44 -16.04 -27.25
N LEU A 27 17.15 -15.29 -28.31
CA LEU A 27 15.77 -14.87 -28.63
C LEU A 27 14.86 -16.08 -28.89
N LEU A 28 15.34 -17.07 -29.65
CA LEU A 28 14.59 -18.31 -29.90
C LEU A 28 14.30 -19.08 -28.59
N LEU A 29 15.30 -19.19 -27.72
CA LEU A 29 15.12 -19.80 -26.39
C LEU A 29 14.11 -19.04 -25.52
N ILE A 30 14.15 -17.72 -25.53
CA ILE A 30 13.17 -16.88 -24.83
C ILE A 30 11.77 -17.10 -25.39
N ILE A 31 11.61 -17.15 -26.72
CA ILE A 31 10.32 -17.39 -27.37
C ILE A 31 9.76 -18.77 -26.98
N ILE A 32 10.58 -19.83 -27.03
CA ILE A 32 10.18 -21.18 -26.65
C ILE A 32 9.78 -21.23 -25.15
N ALA A 33 10.62 -20.66 -24.29
CA ALA A 33 10.32 -20.61 -22.85
C ALA A 33 9.04 -19.80 -22.55
N SER A 34 8.85 -18.67 -23.25
CA SER A 34 7.65 -17.86 -23.15
C SER A 34 6.40 -18.59 -23.65
N SER A 35 6.51 -19.35 -24.74
CA SER A 35 5.43 -20.13 -25.30
C SER A 35 4.95 -21.23 -24.33
N ILE A 36 5.90 -21.98 -23.75
CA ILE A 36 5.61 -22.99 -22.71
C ILE A 36 5.00 -22.33 -21.46
N SER A 37 5.51 -21.17 -21.06
CA SER A 37 4.98 -20.41 -19.93
C SER A 37 3.57 -19.88 -20.20
N ALA A 38 3.32 -19.37 -21.42
CA ALA A 38 2.02 -18.85 -21.85
C ALA A 38 0.91 -19.92 -21.75
N GLU A 39 1.21 -21.14 -22.16
CA GLU A 39 0.28 -22.26 -22.05
C GLU A 39 -0.01 -22.62 -20.58
N ARG A 40 1.02 -22.71 -19.74
CA ARG A 40 0.84 -22.94 -18.30
C ARG A 40 0.04 -21.84 -17.58
N MET A 41 0.21 -20.60 -18.00
CA MET A 41 -0.48 -19.43 -17.44
C MET A 41 -1.85 -19.20 -18.10
N GLN A 42 -2.28 -20.05 -19.02
CA GLN A 42 -3.57 -19.96 -19.73
C GLN A 42 -3.77 -18.59 -20.41
N LEU A 43 -2.71 -18.02 -20.99
CA LEU A 43 -2.77 -16.71 -21.63
C LEU A 43 -3.69 -16.70 -22.86
N ASP A 44 -3.86 -17.85 -23.51
CA ASP A 44 -4.83 -18.08 -24.57
C ASP A 44 -6.28 -17.84 -24.10
N ARG A 45 -6.63 -18.39 -22.93
CA ARG A 45 -7.95 -18.17 -22.29
C ARG A 45 -8.12 -16.71 -21.87
N MET A 46 -7.08 -16.11 -21.31
CA MET A 46 -7.13 -14.69 -20.92
C MET A 46 -7.33 -13.81 -22.17
N ALA A 47 -6.59 -14.06 -23.24
CA ALA A 47 -6.72 -13.33 -24.49
C ALA A 47 -8.12 -13.51 -25.11
N SER A 48 -8.66 -14.74 -25.12
CA SER A 48 -10.02 -15.00 -25.62
C SER A 48 -11.09 -14.30 -24.79
N GLN A 49 -10.99 -14.31 -23.45
CA GLN A 49 -11.92 -13.62 -22.56
C GLN A 49 -11.89 -12.12 -22.72
N ILE A 50 -10.69 -11.53 -22.90
CA ILE A 50 -10.54 -10.09 -23.18
C ILE A 50 -11.14 -9.75 -24.55
N GLY A 51 -10.89 -10.60 -25.56
CA GLY A 51 -11.48 -10.45 -26.89
C GLY A 51 -13.01 -10.52 -26.85
N ASP A 52 -13.57 -11.49 -26.12
CA ASP A 52 -15.01 -11.65 -25.91
C ASP A 52 -15.63 -10.40 -25.22
N PHE A 53 -14.96 -9.86 -24.23
CA PHE A 53 -15.39 -8.63 -23.56
C PHE A 53 -15.31 -7.40 -24.47
N ALA A 54 -14.27 -7.30 -25.30
CA ALA A 54 -14.16 -6.22 -26.28
C ALA A 54 -15.27 -6.30 -27.34
N LEU A 55 -15.62 -7.50 -27.82
CA LEU A 55 -16.71 -7.73 -28.75
C LEU A 55 -18.09 -7.40 -28.12
N GLU A 56 -18.29 -7.72 -26.85
CA GLU A 56 -19.47 -7.29 -26.09
C GLU A 56 -19.57 -5.76 -26.00
N ALA A 57 -18.45 -5.08 -25.66
CA ALA A 57 -18.41 -3.62 -25.53
C ALA A 57 -18.74 -2.89 -26.84
N VAL A 58 -18.45 -3.51 -28.01
CA VAL A 58 -18.79 -2.98 -29.34
C VAL A 58 -20.18 -3.46 -29.83
N GLY A 59 -20.89 -4.29 -29.05
CA GLY A 59 -22.22 -4.78 -29.39
C GLY A 59 -22.23 -5.95 -30.39
N LEU A 60 -21.08 -6.55 -30.68
CA LEU A 60 -20.93 -7.71 -31.58
C LEU A 60 -21.17 -9.05 -30.89
N ARG A 61 -21.30 -9.06 -29.57
CA ARG A 61 -21.59 -10.24 -28.74
C ARG A 61 -22.57 -9.88 -27.62
N GLU A 62 -23.50 -10.75 -27.33
CA GLU A 62 -24.56 -10.50 -26.33
C GLU A 62 -24.04 -10.46 -24.89
N SER A 63 -23.06 -11.31 -24.54
CA SER A 63 -22.46 -11.31 -23.20
C SER A 63 -21.14 -12.06 -23.17
N SER A 64 -20.18 -11.54 -22.37
CA SER A 64 -18.92 -12.23 -22.03
C SER A 64 -18.92 -12.67 -20.56
N GLN A 65 -17.99 -13.54 -20.18
CA GLN A 65 -17.83 -13.94 -18.78
C GLN A 65 -17.39 -12.73 -17.92
N ILE A 66 -16.47 -11.92 -18.43
CA ILE A 66 -16.00 -10.71 -17.75
C ILE A 66 -17.13 -9.69 -17.63
N GLY A 67 -17.90 -9.44 -18.69
CA GLY A 67 -19.03 -8.50 -18.66
C GLY A 67 -20.10 -8.87 -17.66
N ARG A 68 -20.48 -10.16 -17.60
CA ARG A 68 -21.42 -10.65 -16.60
C ARG A 68 -20.88 -10.50 -15.17
N GLY A 69 -19.61 -10.87 -14.93
CA GLY A 69 -18.97 -10.76 -13.62
C GLY A 69 -18.87 -9.30 -13.16
N MET A 70 -18.41 -8.39 -14.03
CA MET A 70 -18.36 -6.96 -13.71
C MET A 70 -19.78 -6.38 -13.52
N GLY A 71 -20.74 -6.78 -14.36
CA GLY A 71 -22.12 -6.31 -14.25
C GLY A 71 -22.82 -6.75 -12.98
N SER A 72 -22.57 -7.98 -12.47
CA SER A 72 -23.10 -8.41 -11.18
C SER A 72 -22.46 -7.65 -10.02
N VAL A 73 -21.13 -7.57 -9.97
CA VAL A 73 -20.42 -6.84 -8.92
C VAL A 73 -20.85 -5.37 -8.86
N THR A 74 -20.90 -4.68 -10.00
CA THR A 74 -21.34 -3.27 -10.01
C THR A 74 -22.79 -3.12 -9.60
N ARG A 75 -23.68 -4.01 -9.99
CA ARG A 75 -25.11 -3.96 -9.58
C ARG A 75 -25.25 -4.17 -8.08
N ASP A 76 -24.49 -5.10 -7.49
CA ASP A 76 -24.53 -5.43 -6.07
C ASP A 76 -23.84 -4.34 -5.22
N MET A 77 -22.90 -3.56 -5.81
CA MET A 77 -22.27 -2.42 -5.16
C MET A 77 -23.11 -1.14 -5.18
N PHE A 78 -24.08 -1.02 -6.08
CA PHE A 78 -24.92 0.16 -6.19
C PHE A 78 -26.41 -0.20 -5.99
N PRO A 79 -27.14 0.62 -5.17
CA PRO A 79 -26.72 1.86 -4.52
C PRO A 79 -25.77 1.62 -3.36
N ILE A 80 -24.78 2.52 -3.20
CA ILE A 80 -23.82 2.47 -2.09
C ILE A 80 -24.53 2.66 -0.73
N ALA A 81 -24.15 1.89 0.28
CA ALA A 81 -24.69 2.02 1.63
C ALA A 81 -24.12 3.27 2.32
N ILE A 82 -24.99 4.22 2.66
CA ILE A 82 -24.65 5.43 3.42
C ILE A 82 -25.22 5.35 4.83
N SER A 83 -26.45 4.78 4.93
CA SER A 83 -27.20 4.64 6.18
C SER A 83 -26.82 3.36 6.94
N ASP A 84 -26.92 3.41 8.24
CA ASP A 84 -26.87 2.22 9.10
C ASP A 84 -28.23 1.98 9.75
N ARG A 85 -28.62 0.71 9.84
CA ARG A 85 -29.86 0.27 10.50
C ARG A 85 -29.50 -0.77 11.54
N ARG A 86 -29.85 -0.50 12.80
CA ARG A 86 -29.60 -1.41 13.93
C ARG A 86 -30.88 -1.69 14.67
N PRO A 87 -31.21 -2.94 14.97
CA PRO A 87 -32.38 -3.27 15.81
C PRO A 87 -32.13 -2.75 17.22
N ILE A 88 -33.12 -2.05 17.78
CA ILE A 88 -33.04 -1.45 19.13
C ILE A 88 -32.97 -2.54 20.20
N ASP A 89 -33.58 -3.70 19.95
CA ASP A 89 -33.58 -4.85 20.87
C ASP A 89 -32.19 -5.35 21.25
N LEU A 90 -31.16 -5.04 20.41
CA LEU A 90 -29.75 -5.42 20.61
C LEU A 90 -28.93 -4.30 21.24
N MET A 91 -29.54 -3.15 21.57
CA MET A 91 -28.83 -1.98 22.10
C MET A 91 -29.18 -1.79 23.58
N ASP A 92 -28.28 -2.20 24.47
CA ASP A 92 -28.43 -1.96 25.90
C ASP A 92 -28.30 -0.45 26.22
N GLY A 93 -29.35 0.14 26.80
CA GLY A 93 -29.25 1.53 27.33
C GLY A 93 -29.42 2.64 26.30
N LEU A 94 -30.14 2.43 25.20
CA LEU A 94 -30.47 3.50 24.26
C LEU A 94 -31.32 4.58 24.95
N ASP A 95 -30.79 5.78 25.08
CA ASP A 95 -31.53 6.95 25.55
C ASP A 95 -32.21 7.62 24.35
N GLU A 96 -33.52 7.39 24.23
CA GLU A 96 -34.33 7.96 23.14
C GLU A 96 -34.32 9.48 23.10
N SER A 97 -33.95 10.13 24.21
CA SER A 97 -33.84 11.59 24.31
C SER A 97 -32.52 12.12 23.70
N ARG A 98 -31.53 11.24 23.44
CA ARG A 98 -30.19 11.60 22.95
C ARG A 98 -29.79 10.78 21.71
N LEU A 99 -30.64 10.82 20.68
CA LEU A 99 -30.34 10.17 19.43
C LEU A 99 -29.16 10.84 18.70
N PRO A 100 -28.34 10.09 17.97
CA PRO A 100 -27.30 10.63 17.08
C PRO A 100 -27.87 11.61 16.06
N LEU A 101 -27.00 12.42 15.48
CA LEU A 101 -27.39 13.47 14.53
C LEU A 101 -28.19 12.87 13.34
N LEU A 102 -29.41 13.37 13.12
CA LEU A 102 -30.33 12.91 12.07
C LEU A 102 -30.87 11.46 12.25
N ALA A 103 -30.58 10.80 13.36
CA ALA A 103 -31.10 9.48 13.62
C ALA A 103 -32.61 9.53 13.95
N HIS A 104 -33.35 8.54 13.52
CA HIS A 104 -34.78 8.35 13.84
C HIS A 104 -35.08 6.88 14.05
N ILE A 105 -36.16 6.63 14.78
CA ILE A 105 -36.64 5.27 15.01
C ILE A 105 -37.70 4.94 13.96
N GLU A 106 -37.49 3.83 13.27
CA GLU A 106 -38.42 3.27 12.28
C GLU A 106 -38.95 1.95 12.76
N THR A 107 -40.27 1.82 12.82
CA THR A 107 -40.93 0.52 13.16
C THR A 107 -41.23 -0.20 11.87
N VAL A 108 -40.66 -1.40 11.73
CA VAL A 108 -40.82 -2.25 10.54
C VAL A 108 -41.45 -3.57 10.95
N GLU A 109 -42.46 -3.99 10.19
CA GLU A 109 -43.01 -5.35 10.33
C GLU A 109 -42.01 -6.38 9.79
N VAL A 110 -41.49 -7.24 10.65
CA VAL A 110 -40.58 -8.32 10.30
C VAL A 110 -41.30 -9.64 10.40
N GLN A 111 -41.29 -10.41 9.33
CA GLN A 111 -41.76 -11.78 9.33
C GLN A 111 -40.68 -12.69 9.93
N THR A 112 -40.91 -13.19 11.13
CA THR A 112 -40.01 -14.14 11.78
C THR A 112 -40.61 -15.53 11.65
N THR A 113 -39.82 -16.46 11.14
CA THR A 113 -40.25 -17.87 11.11
C THR A 113 -39.75 -18.55 12.38
N GLU A 114 -40.70 -18.89 13.27
CA GLU A 114 -40.46 -19.60 14.51
C GLU A 114 -40.99 -21.03 14.42
N LEU A 115 -40.26 -21.97 15.04
CA LEU A 115 -40.75 -23.33 15.21
C LEU A 115 -41.80 -23.33 16.35
N ASP A 116 -43.01 -23.64 16.04
CA ASP A 116 -44.05 -23.85 17.05
C ASP A 116 -43.73 -25.10 17.90
N PRO A 117 -43.48 -24.97 19.22
CA PRO A 117 -43.06 -26.08 20.05
C PRO A 117 -44.16 -27.16 20.22
N ASP A 118 -45.43 -26.83 20.00
CA ASP A 118 -46.54 -27.76 20.16
C ASP A 118 -46.84 -28.56 18.90
N THR A 119 -46.68 -27.91 17.72
CA THR A 119 -46.98 -28.53 16.41
C THR A 119 -45.75 -28.96 15.64
N LEU A 120 -44.55 -28.56 16.08
CA LEU A 120 -43.27 -28.76 15.39
C LEU A 120 -43.29 -28.27 13.94
N GLN A 121 -44.16 -27.32 13.61
CA GLN A 121 -44.26 -26.70 12.29
C GLN A 121 -43.65 -25.29 12.32
N MET A 122 -43.07 -24.91 11.20
CA MET A 122 -42.57 -23.54 10.99
C MET A 122 -43.77 -22.61 10.79
N THR A 123 -44.04 -21.74 11.77
CA THR A 123 -45.06 -20.69 11.68
C THR A 123 -44.42 -19.35 11.45
N THR A 124 -44.97 -18.59 10.50
CA THR A 124 -44.52 -17.23 10.24
C THR A 124 -45.33 -16.28 11.12
N LYS A 125 -44.67 -15.64 12.08
CA LYS A 125 -45.26 -14.57 12.89
C LYS A 125 -44.79 -13.22 12.37
N VAL A 126 -45.72 -12.31 12.18
CA VAL A 126 -45.40 -10.89 11.89
C VAL A 126 -45.20 -10.21 13.25
N SER A 127 -44.01 -9.71 13.49
CA SER A 127 -43.68 -8.93 14.68
C SER A 127 -43.18 -7.54 14.29
N GLU A 128 -43.66 -6.53 15.00
CA GLU A 128 -43.10 -5.17 14.85
C GLU A 128 -41.73 -5.11 15.53
N ARG A 129 -40.71 -4.71 14.80
CA ARG A 129 -39.39 -4.42 15.36
C ARG A 129 -39.00 -2.98 15.08
N GLN A 130 -38.45 -2.37 16.11
CA GLN A 130 -37.92 -0.99 16.02
C GLN A 130 -36.46 -1.01 15.62
N PHE A 131 -36.16 -0.21 14.65
CA PHE A 131 -34.78 0.00 14.16
C PHE A 131 -34.37 1.45 14.37
N LEU A 132 -33.18 1.65 14.92
CA LEU A 132 -32.50 2.93 14.86
C LEU A 132 -31.91 3.09 13.45
N VAL A 133 -32.39 4.10 12.73
CA VAL A 133 -31.89 4.44 11.38
C VAL A 133 -31.02 5.68 11.48
N GLU A 134 -29.77 5.53 11.14
CA GLU A 134 -28.78 6.62 11.04
C GLU A 134 -28.50 6.90 9.56
N PRO A 135 -29.06 7.95 8.94
CA PRO A 135 -28.96 8.18 7.50
C PRO A 135 -27.55 8.31 6.94
N ILE A 136 -26.61 8.80 7.75
CA ILE A 136 -25.20 8.97 7.41
C ILE A 136 -24.27 8.15 8.33
N GLY A 137 -24.83 7.28 9.18
CA GLY A 137 -24.09 6.56 10.23
C GLY A 137 -23.00 5.67 9.64
N TYR A 138 -23.33 4.93 8.58
CA TYR A 138 -22.36 4.04 7.94
C TYR A 138 -21.22 4.82 7.28
N LEU A 139 -21.51 5.92 6.60
CA LEU A 139 -20.47 6.76 5.98
C LEU A 139 -19.51 7.34 7.03
N LEU A 140 -20.04 7.83 8.17
CA LEU A 140 -19.22 8.34 9.28
C LEU A 140 -18.35 7.24 9.89
N PHE A 141 -18.90 6.04 10.06
CA PHE A 141 -18.13 4.87 10.49
C PHE A 141 -16.96 4.56 9.55
N VAL A 142 -17.21 4.54 8.23
CA VAL A 142 -16.17 4.28 7.21
C VAL A 142 -15.11 5.38 7.21
N ILE A 143 -15.50 6.66 7.35
CA ILE A 143 -14.56 7.78 7.50
C ILE A 143 -13.71 7.60 8.75
N GLY A 144 -14.31 7.22 9.88
CA GLY A 144 -13.58 6.91 11.10
C GLY A 144 -12.53 5.81 10.92
N LYS A 145 -12.89 4.73 10.19
CA LYS A 145 -11.95 3.65 9.84
C LYS A 145 -10.85 4.09 8.87
N MET A 146 -11.15 5.05 8.00
CA MET A 146 -10.11 5.64 7.13
C MET A 146 -9.15 6.53 7.93
N VAL A 147 -9.64 7.29 8.92
CA VAL A 147 -8.79 8.05 9.85
C VAL A 147 -7.87 7.12 10.62
N GLU A 148 -8.38 6.02 11.18
CA GLU A 148 -7.56 4.97 11.83
C GLU A 148 -6.44 4.45 10.89
N THR A 149 -6.76 4.25 9.62
CA THR A 149 -5.77 3.82 8.60
C THR A 149 -4.68 4.86 8.39
N ILE A 150 -5.04 6.14 8.34
CA ILE A 150 -4.10 7.25 8.21
C ILE A 150 -3.21 7.35 9.47
N GLU A 151 -3.78 7.19 10.65
CA GLU A 151 -3.04 7.17 11.92
C GLU A 151 -2.00 6.04 11.96
N ILE A 152 -2.37 4.83 11.54
CA ILE A 152 -1.44 3.69 11.40
C ILE A 152 -0.25 4.09 10.52
N ALA A 153 -0.51 4.69 9.36
CA ALA A 153 0.53 5.10 8.42
C ALA A 153 1.43 6.23 8.97
N ILE A 154 0.84 7.21 9.68
CA ILE A 154 1.59 8.30 10.30
C ILE A 154 2.52 7.76 11.38
N TRP A 155 2.01 6.95 12.32
CA TRP A 155 2.83 6.38 13.38
C TRP A 155 3.93 5.48 12.84
N ALA A 156 3.62 4.64 11.86
CA ALA A 156 4.63 3.81 11.20
C ALA A 156 5.75 4.66 10.55
N SER A 157 5.37 5.74 9.87
CA SER A 157 6.33 6.64 9.22
C SER A 157 7.18 7.42 10.23
N LEU A 158 6.58 7.90 11.32
CA LEU A 158 7.32 8.57 12.40
C LEU A 158 8.34 7.65 13.04
N ILE A 159 7.96 6.43 13.41
CA ILE A 159 8.87 5.43 13.97
C ILE A 159 9.99 5.15 12.97
N ALA A 160 9.65 4.98 11.70
CA ALA A 160 10.63 4.70 10.66
C ALA A 160 11.64 5.84 10.49
N ILE A 161 11.20 7.10 10.47
CA ILE A 161 12.08 8.27 10.37
C ILE A 161 13.02 8.33 11.58
N LEU A 162 12.47 8.22 12.80
CA LEU A 162 13.25 8.32 14.02
C LEU A 162 14.32 7.24 14.15
N VAL A 163 13.99 6.00 13.80
CA VAL A 163 14.91 4.86 13.87
C VAL A 163 15.91 4.86 12.72
N SER A 164 15.50 5.28 11.53
CA SER A 164 16.40 5.29 10.37
C SER A 164 17.46 6.37 10.40
N LEU A 165 17.28 7.48 11.12
CA LEU A 165 18.31 8.51 11.24
C LEU A 165 19.63 8.00 11.87
N PRO A 166 19.63 7.40 13.09
CA PRO A 166 20.87 6.84 13.65
C PRO A 166 21.35 5.62 12.85
N LEU A 167 20.43 4.82 12.30
CA LEU A 167 20.77 3.65 11.51
C LEU A 167 21.47 4.04 10.21
N ALA A 168 21.04 5.12 9.54
CA ALA A 168 21.66 5.65 8.35
C ALA A 168 23.13 6.08 8.60
N TRP A 169 23.38 6.71 9.73
CA TRP A 169 24.75 7.06 10.13
C TRP A 169 25.65 5.81 10.27
N LEU A 170 25.16 4.76 10.91
CA LEU A 170 25.87 3.48 11.04
C LEU A 170 26.03 2.76 9.69
N CYS A 171 25.09 2.96 8.76
CA CYS A 171 25.09 2.39 7.41
C CYS A 171 25.93 3.19 6.40
N ALA A 172 26.39 4.41 6.72
CA ALA A 172 27.23 5.21 5.84
C ALA A 172 28.70 4.79 5.97
N SER A 173 29.31 4.35 4.86
CA SER A 173 30.67 3.80 4.84
C SER A 173 31.74 4.81 5.28
N ASN A 174 31.49 6.11 5.07
CA ASN A 174 32.41 7.20 5.40
C ASN A 174 32.26 7.72 6.85
N TYR A 175 31.22 7.31 7.59
CA TYR A 175 30.95 7.76 8.97
C TYR A 175 30.80 6.63 9.98
N SER A 176 30.66 5.39 9.53
CA SER A 176 30.56 4.24 10.42
C SER A 176 31.84 4.07 11.25
N PRO A 177 31.76 3.91 12.58
CA PRO A 177 32.92 3.86 13.46
C PRO A 177 33.78 2.60 13.28
N HIS A 178 33.20 1.51 12.76
CA HIS A 178 33.92 0.24 12.56
C HIS A 178 33.31 -0.58 11.40
N PRO A 179 34.13 -1.25 10.55
CA PRO A 179 33.63 -2.03 9.41
C PRO A 179 32.61 -3.12 9.77
N LEU A 180 32.74 -3.72 10.95
CA LEU A 180 31.80 -4.71 11.43
C LEU A 180 30.42 -4.10 11.72
N ILE A 181 30.38 -2.91 12.37
CA ILE A 181 29.15 -2.18 12.65
C ILE A 181 28.47 -1.77 11.34
N TYR A 182 29.24 -1.27 10.39
CA TYR A 182 28.76 -1.00 9.03
C TYR A 182 28.12 -2.23 8.39
N GLY A 183 28.82 -3.36 8.41
CA GLY A 183 28.35 -4.61 7.82
C GLY A 183 27.04 -5.10 8.46
N VAL A 184 26.97 -5.08 9.80
CA VAL A 184 25.75 -5.48 10.54
C VAL A 184 24.59 -4.53 10.24
N ALA A 185 24.82 -3.22 10.31
CA ALA A 185 23.79 -2.21 10.03
C ALA A 185 23.26 -2.32 8.59
N ARG A 186 24.13 -2.45 7.60
CA ARG A 186 23.75 -2.67 6.19
C ARG A 186 22.97 -3.97 5.97
N SER A 187 23.36 -5.04 6.64
CA SER A 187 22.67 -6.32 6.59
C SER A 187 21.27 -6.22 7.21
N LEU A 188 21.15 -5.56 8.36
CA LEU A 188 19.87 -5.33 9.03
C LEU A 188 18.91 -4.52 8.14
N VAL A 189 19.38 -3.40 7.59
CA VAL A 189 18.60 -2.55 6.67
C VAL A 189 18.16 -3.33 5.43
N SER A 190 19.05 -4.16 4.87
CA SER A 190 18.73 -5.01 3.73
C SER A 190 17.70 -6.07 4.06
N LEU A 191 17.80 -6.69 5.25
CA LEU A 191 16.85 -7.68 5.75
C LEU A 191 15.45 -7.04 5.92
N LEU A 192 15.35 -5.93 6.66
CA LEU A 192 14.08 -5.25 6.91
C LEU A 192 13.36 -4.85 5.62
N ARG A 193 14.11 -4.45 4.59
CA ARG A 193 13.56 -4.07 3.29
C ARG A 193 13.19 -5.27 2.41
N SER A 194 13.81 -6.42 2.60
CA SER A 194 13.58 -7.60 1.77
C SER A 194 12.28 -8.34 2.11
N ILE A 195 11.76 -8.15 3.31
CA ILE A 195 10.54 -8.81 3.76
C ILE A 195 9.34 -7.99 3.25
N PRO A 196 8.41 -8.61 2.48
CA PRO A 196 7.18 -7.94 2.06
C PRO A 196 6.33 -7.54 3.26
N GLU A 197 5.77 -6.32 3.25
CA GLU A 197 4.99 -5.78 4.38
C GLU A 197 3.79 -6.63 4.75
N LEU A 198 3.13 -7.22 3.74
CA LEU A 198 1.96 -8.09 3.96
C LEU A 198 2.33 -9.35 4.75
N ILE A 199 3.51 -9.93 4.47
CA ILE A 199 4.01 -11.10 5.21
C ILE A 199 4.36 -10.69 6.64
N SER A 200 5.06 -9.56 6.83
CA SER A 200 5.37 -9.03 8.16
C SER A 200 4.09 -8.77 8.97
N ALA A 201 3.06 -8.17 8.33
CA ALA A 201 1.79 -7.90 8.97
C ALA A 201 1.10 -9.19 9.43
N LEU A 202 1.10 -10.24 8.59
CA LEU A 202 0.50 -11.53 8.95
C LEU A 202 1.16 -12.15 10.19
N PHE A 203 2.50 -12.17 10.24
CA PHE A 203 3.23 -12.67 11.42
C PHE A 203 2.97 -11.82 12.67
N LEU A 204 2.92 -10.50 12.51
CA LEU A 204 2.68 -9.60 13.64
C LEU A 204 1.24 -9.68 14.15
N VAL A 205 0.25 -9.90 13.27
CA VAL A 205 -1.13 -10.18 13.66
C VAL A 205 -1.22 -11.48 14.46
N LEU A 206 -0.47 -12.51 14.08
CA LEU A 206 -0.41 -13.75 14.86
C LEU A 206 0.24 -13.55 16.24
N ALA A 207 1.21 -12.64 16.35
CA ALA A 207 1.93 -12.37 17.58
C ALA A 207 1.20 -11.41 18.53
N PHE A 208 0.60 -10.34 18.01
CA PHE A 208 -0.01 -9.25 18.78
C PHE A 208 -1.54 -9.23 18.74
N GLY A 209 -2.16 -10.09 17.90
CA GLY A 209 -3.60 -10.08 17.65
C GLY A 209 -3.99 -9.10 16.53
N PHE A 210 -5.30 -9.12 16.20
CA PHE A 210 -5.88 -8.19 15.22
C PHE A 210 -5.84 -6.75 15.75
N GLY A 211 -5.46 -5.80 14.90
CA GLY A 211 -5.52 -4.39 15.25
C GLY A 211 -4.34 -3.55 14.79
N PRO A 212 -4.35 -2.24 15.14
CA PRO A 212 -3.42 -1.23 14.61
C PRO A 212 -1.94 -1.49 14.94
N ILE A 213 -1.63 -2.13 16.10
CA ILE A 213 -0.26 -2.38 16.54
C ILE A 213 0.51 -3.20 15.52
N ALA A 214 -0.08 -4.28 15.03
CA ALA A 214 0.53 -5.15 14.02
C ALA A 214 0.79 -4.35 12.71
N GLY A 215 -0.15 -3.50 12.32
CA GLY A 215 -0.04 -2.64 11.14
C GLY A 215 1.10 -1.61 11.26
N ILE A 216 1.16 -0.89 12.39
CA ILE A 216 2.20 0.10 12.66
C ILE A 216 3.58 -0.56 12.60
N LEU A 217 3.78 -1.70 13.26
CA LEU A 217 5.06 -2.40 13.29
C LEU A 217 5.46 -2.94 11.91
N ALA A 218 4.52 -3.54 11.17
CA ALA A 218 4.78 -4.10 9.84
C ALA A 218 5.28 -3.03 8.86
N LEU A 219 4.59 -1.89 8.80
CA LEU A 219 4.97 -0.77 7.96
C LEU A 219 6.27 -0.12 8.44
N SER A 220 6.46 -0.01 9.77
CA SER A 220 7.69 0.56 10.34
C SER A 220 8.92 -0.26 9.92
N PHE A 221 8.88 -1.58 10.02
CA PHE A 221 10.04 -2.43 9.71
C PHE A 221 10.51 -2.23 8.26
N HIS A 222 9.60 -2.30 7.31
CA HIS A 222 9.95 -2.09 5.91
C HIS A 222 10.44 -0.66 5.67
N SER A 223 9.75 0.34 6.25
CA SER A 223 10.09 1.76 6.08
C SER A 223 11.44 2.12 6.72
N ILE A 224 11.81 1.53 7.87
CA ILE A 224 13.14 1.66 8.48
C ILE A 224 14.21 1.14 7.51
N GLY A 225 13.98 -0.03 6.91
CA GLY A 225 14.89 -0.59 5.93
C GLY A 225 15.04 0.29 4.70
N PHE A 226 13.95 0.85 4.20
CA PHE A 226 13.95 1.75 3.04
C PHE A 226 14.68 3.06 3.36
N LEU A 227 14.22 3.80 4.37
CA LEU A 227 14.81 5.09 4.75
C LEU A 227 16.25 4.96 5.20
N GLY A 228 16.57 3.93 6.01
CA GLY A 228 17.93 3.70 6.49
C GLY A 228 18.94 3.52 5.36
N LYS A 229 18.54 2.84 4.28
CA LYS A 229 19.38 2.70 3.10
C LYS A 229 19.57 4.02 2.36
N PHE A 230 18.48 4.66 1.96
CA PHE A 230 18.55 5.88 1.14
C PHE A 230 19.16 7.05 1.89
N TYR A 231 18.87 7.20 3.18
CA TYR A 231 19.52 8.22 4.02
C TYR A 231 21.04 7.99 4.12
N ALA A 232 21.48 6.71 4.22
CA ALA A 232 22.91 6.41 4.23
C ALA A 232 23.58 6.74 2.87
N GLU A 233 22.91 6.45 1.77
CA GLU A 233 23.39 6.77 0.41
C GLU A 233 23.50 8.29 0.20
N ASP A 234 22.55 9.08 0.71
CA ASP A 234 22.62 10.54 0.69
C ASP A 234 23.79 11.08 1.52
N ILE A 235 24.07 10.50 2.71
CA ILE A 235 25.26 10.85 3.53
C ILE A 235 26.55 10.56 2.75
N GLU A 236 26.62 9.41 2.08
CA GLU A 236 27.79 9.00 1.31
C GLU A 236 28.03 9.91 0.08
N ALA A 237 26.94 10.38 -0.55
CA ALA A 237 26.95 11.24 -1.74
C ALA A 237 27.16 12.73 -1.42
N ALA A 238 27.06 13.14 -0.15
CA ALA A 238 27.19 14.53 0.25
C ALA A 238 28.56 15.14 -0.15
N ASN A 239 28.55 16.42 -0.56
CA ASN A 239 29.75 17.13 -1.04
C ASN A 239 30.88 17.08 0.00
N LYS A 240 32.05 16.64 -0.42
CA LYS A 240 33.21 16.45 0.44
C LYS A 240 33.96 17.76 0.77
N SER A 241 33.82 18.80 -0.06
CA SER A 241 34.56 20.05 0.14
C SER A 241 34.28 20.75 1.46
N PRO A 242 33.00 20.97 1.90
CA PRO A 242 32.71 21.51 3.23
C PRO A 242 33.17 20.58 4.38
N GLN A 243 33.10 19.26 4.17
CA GLN A 243 33.56 18.27 5.16
C GLN A 243 35.07 18.36 5.39
N GLN A 244 35.86 18.48 4.30
CA GLN A 244 37.32 18.63 4.37
C GLN A 244 37.73 19.95 5.02
N ALA A 245 37.01 21.05 4.72
CA ALA A 245 37.26 22.34 5.34
C ALA A 245 37.08 22.29 6.87
N LEU A 246 36.02 21.68 7.36
CA LEU A 246 35.79 21.49 8.79
C LEU A 246 36.81 20.52 9.42
N LYS A 247 37.20 19.49 8.71
CA LYS A 247 38.23 18.57 9.19
C LYS A 247 39.59 19.23 9.38
N ALA A 248 39.93 20.17 8.50
CA ALA A 248 41.17 20.95 8.59
C ALA A 248 41.19 21.88 9.84
N THR A 249 40.03 22.27 10.39
CA THR A 249 39.92 23.02 11.65
C THR A 249 39.95 22.15 12.89
N GLY A 250 40.07 20.81 12.76
CA GLY A 250 40.09 19.85 13.86
C GLY A 250 38.70 19.48 14.36
N ALA A 251 37.63 19.72 13.59
CA ALA A 251 36.28 19.34 13.96
C ALA A 251 36.11 17.80 14.04
N SER A 252 35.36 17.33 15.02
CA SER A 252 35.02 15.90 15.15
C SER A 252 34.10 15.41 14.04
N ASP A 253 34.10 14.12 13.73
CA ASP A 253 33.26 13.55 12.69
C ASP A 253 31.75 13.82 12.93
N PHE A 254 31.31 13.83 14.18
CA PHE A 254 29.94 14.21 14.55
C PHE A 254 29.64 15.68 14.25
N ALA A 255 30.59 16.57 14.50
CA ALA A 255 30.44 17.99 14.16
C ALA A 255 30.38 18.20 12.65
N ILE A 256 31.22 17.49 11.89
CA ILE A 256 31.22 17.51 10.42
C ILE A 256 29.87 16.99 9.88
N LEU A 257 29.37 15.87 10.40
CA LEU A 257 28.06 15.32 10.01
C LEU A 257 26.93 16.34 10.25
N ARG A 258 26.90 16.96 11.44
CA ARG A 258 25.84 17.90 11.82
C ARG A 258 25.88 19.21 11.03
N ILE A 259 27.08 19.75 10.77
CA ILE A 259 27.23 21.10 10.22
C ILE A 259 27.40 21.07 8.70
N ALA A 260 28.15 20.10 8.17
CA ALA A 260 28.47 20.04 6.74
C ALA A 260 27.53 19.10 5.96
N VAL A 261 27.16 17.93 6.51
CA VAL A 261 26.42 16.90 5.78
C VAL A 261 24.93 17.07 5.96
N LEU A 262 24.44 17.14 7.20
CA LEU A 262 23.01 17.14 7.50
C LEU A 262 22.23 18.25 6.76
N PRO A 263 22.71 19.50 6.68
CA PRO A 263 22.00 20.54 5.92
C PRO A 263 21.89 20.25 4.42
N GLN A 264 22.85 19.51 3.87
CA GLN A 264 22.85 19.16 2.44
C GLN A 264 21.84 18.04 2.14
N VAL A 265 21.69 17.05 3.04
CA VAL A 265 20.83 15.87 2.83
C VAL A 265 19.41 16.09 3.32
N LEU A 266 19.16 17.09 4.18
CA LEU A 266 17.85 17.35 4.77
C LEU A 266 16.71 17.54 3.76
N PRO A 267 16.89 18.24 2.62
CA PRO A 267 15.87 18.33 1.59
C PRO A 267 15.49 16.97 1.01
N SER A 268 16.50 16.10 0.71
CA SER A 268 16.28 14.73 0.24
C SER A 268 15.55 13.89 1.30
N TYR A 269 15.98 13.96 2.55
CA TYR A 269 15.34 13.27 3.69
C TYR A 269 13.87 13.64 3.82
N THR A 270 13.54 14.91 3.71
CA THR A 270 12.16 15.38 3.75
C THR A 270 11.34 14.80 2.59
N GLY A 271 11.91 14.83 1.38
CA GLY A 271 11.29 14.24 0.19
C GLY A 271 11.02 12.75 0.34
N LEU A 272 12.01 11.98 0.81
CA LEU A 272 11.90 10.54 1.05
C LEU A 272 10.92 10.22 2.18
N SER A 273 10.91 11.01 3.26
CA SER A 273 9.95 10.85 4.37
C SER A 273 8.51 11.04 3.91
N LEU A 274 8.23 12.09 3.12
CA LEU A 274 6.91 12.33 2.55
C LEU A 274 6.49 11.22 1.58
N TYR A 275 7.44 10.71 0.78
CA TYR A 275 7.19 9.57 -0.11
C TYR A 275 6.79 8.32 0.69
N ILE A 276 7.50 8.02 1.78
CA ILE A 276 7.19 6.88 2.65
C ILE A 276 5.84 7.04 3.33
N LEU A 277 5.51 8.23 3.82
CA LEU A 277 4.19 8.50 4.41
C LEU A 277 3.06 8.23 3.41
N ASP A 278 3.17 8.77 2.21
CA ASP A 278 2.21 8.57 1.12
C ASP A 278 2.07 7.08 0.74
N ARG A 279 3.19 6.37 0.63
CA ARG A 279 3.21 4.93 0.39
C ARG A 279 2.58 4.14 1.54
N ASN A 280 2.90 4.48 2.79
CA ASN A 280 2.38 3.79 3.96
C ASN A 280 0.86 3.95 4.12
N ILE A 281 0.26 5.07 3.72
CA ILE A 281 -1.19 5.25 3.73
C ILE A 281 -1.87 4.24 2.79
N ARG A 282 -1.34 4.04 1.59
CA ARG A 282 -1.87 3.02 0.67
C ARG A 282 -1.63 1.60 1.18
N MET A 283 -0.44 1.34 1.73
CA MET A 283 -0.11 0.02 2.26
C MET A 283 -0.89 -0.32 3.52
N ALA A 284 -1.25 0.66 4.36
CA ALA A 284 -2.09 0.45 5.54
C ALA A 284 -3.47 -0.11 5.17
N THR A 285 -4.07 0.33 4.06
CA THR A 285 -5.32 -0.27 3.56
C THR A 285 -5.13 -1.73 3.15
N VAL A 286 -4.00 -2.05 2.52
CA VAL A 286 -3.73 -3.43 2.04
C VAL A 286 -3.44 -4.38 3.19
N ILE A 287 -2.58 -3.99 4.16
CA ILE A 287 -2.27 -4.85 5.31
C ILE A 287 -3.47 -5.01 6.26
N GLY A 288 -4.41 -4.07 6.25
CA GLY A 288 -5.69 -4.21 6.94
C GLY A 288 -6.46 -5.46 6.52
N LEU A 289 -6.36 -5.89 5.24
CA LEU A 289 -7.01 -7.11 4.74
C LEU A 289 -6.56 -8.38 5.47
N VAL A 290 -5.40 -8.39 6.07
CA VAL A 290 -4.90 -9.50 6.91
C VAL A 290 -5.11 -9.26 8.40
N GLY A 291 -5.91 -8.24 8.78
CA GLY A 291 -6.27 -7.97 10.17
C GLY A 291 -5.38 -6.96 10.90
N ALA A 292 -4.56 -6.20 10.19
CA ALA A 292 -3.67 -5.18 10.76
C ALA A 292 -4.36 -3.83 11.05
N GLY A 293 -5.68 -3.82 11.24
CA GLY A 293 -6.48 -2.65 11.60
C GLY A 293 -6.95 -1.80 10.42
N GLY A 294 -7.63 -0.71 10.75
CA GLY A 294 -8.09 0.29 9.78
C GLY A 294 -9.22 -0.15 8.86
N ILE A 295 -9.42 0.60 7.78
CA ILE A 295 -10.50 0.37 6.81
C ILE A 295 -10.34 -0.97 6.05
N GLY A 296 -9.10 -1.45 5.86
CA GLY A 296 -8.84 -2.71 5.17
C GLY A 296 -9.41 -3.92 5.89
N GLN A 297 -9.37 -3.94 7.22
CA GLN A 297 -9.94 -5.02 8.03
C GLN A 297 -11.47 -5.06 7.90
N GLU A 298 -12.12 -3.91 7.95
CA GLU A 298 -13.58 -3.82 7.73
C GLU A 298 -13.96 -4.21 6.31
N LEU A 299 -13.19 -3.74 5.32
CA LEU A 299 -13.39 -4.08 3.91
C LEU A 299 -13.42 -5.60 3.70
N LYS A 300 -12.43 -6.30 4.26
CA LYS A 300 -12.37 -7.77 4.21
C LYS A 300 -13.58 -8.42 4.88
N GLY A 301 -13.95 -7.95 6.07
CA GLY A 301 -15.11 -8.48 6.79
C GLY A 301 -16.42 -8.32 6.00
N ARG A 302 -16.67 -7.14 5.42
CA ARG A 302 -17.89 -6.89 4.61
C ARG A 302 -17.87 -7.66 3.30
N PHE A 303 -16.70 -7.79 2.68
CA PHE A 303 -16.53 -8.59 1.47
C PHE A 303 -16.85 -10.08 1.73
N ASP A 304 -16.34 -10.65 2.82
CA ASP A 304 -16.60 -12.05 3.20
C ASP A 304 -18.07 -12.30 3.58
N MET A 305 -18.77 -11.26 4.03
CA MET A 305 -20.21 -11.31 4.32
C MET A 305 -21.09 -11.02 3.09
N PHE A 306 -20.50 -10.85 1.90
CA PHE A 306 -21.21 -10.52 0.65
C PHE A 306 -22.01 -9.21 0.71
N GLN A 307 -21.61 -8.26 1.56
CA GLN A 307 -22.23 -6.94 1.70
C GLN A 307 -21.59 -5.95 0.72
N TYR A 308 -21.80 -6.16 -0.56
CA TYR A 308 -21.09 -5.41 -1.62
C TYR A 308 -21.50 -3.93 -1.69
N ASP A 309 -22.71 -3.56 -1.29
CA ASP A 309 -23.16 -2.18 -1.13
C ASP A 309 -22.29 -1.40 -0.12
N ARG A 310 -21.96 -2.04 1.01
CA ARG A 310 -21.04 -1.51 2.02
C ARG A 310 -19.60 -1.48 1.56
N VAL A 311 -19.15 -2.51 0.83
CA VAL A 311 -17.84 -2.54 0.19
C VAL A 311 -17.69 -1.37 -0.80
N GLY A 312 -18.73 -1.07 -1.59
CA GLY A 312 -18.75 0.05 -2.52
C GLY A 312 -18.47 1.40 -1.84
N THR A 313 -19.11 1.65 -0.68
CA THR A 313 -18.87 2.87 0.11
C THR A 313 -17.41 2.95 0.59
N MET A 314 -16.86 1.85 1.10
CA MET A 314 -15.46 1.82 1.56
C MET A 314 -14.48 2.08 0.43
N LEU A 315 -14.66 1.43 -0.72
CA LEU A 315 -13.78 1.64 -1.89
C LEU A 315 -13.84 3.09 -2.38
N LEU A 316 -15.02 3.72 -2.37
CA LEU A 316 -15.17 5.11 -2.75
C LEU A 316 -14.43 6.04 -1.78
N VAL A 317 -14.57 5.81 -0.46
CA VAL A 317 -13.86 6.60 0.56
C VAL A 317 -12.35 6.41 0.45
N ILE A 318 -11.86 5.17 0.26
CA ILE A 318 -10.43 4.91 0.04
C ILE A 318 -9.93 5.68 -1.18
N PHE A 319 -10.62 5.56 -2.31
CA PHE A 319 -10.24 6.22 -3.57
C PHE A 319 -10.17 7.73 -3.42
N LEU A 320 -11.21 8.36 -2.87
CA LEU A 320 -11.26 9.81 -2.66
C LEU A 320 -10.16 10.28 -1.70
N THR A 321 -9.92 9.53 -0.63
CA THR A 321 -8.88 9.89 0.36
C THR A 321 -7.49 9.78 -0.24
N VAL A 322 -7.16 8.69 -0.93
CA VAL A 322 -5.86 8.52 -1.58
C VAL A 322 -5.63 9.61 -2.62
N MET A 323 -6.63 9.90 -3.46
CA MET A 323 -6.56 10.97 -4.45
C MET A 323 -6.32 12.35 -3.81
N ALA A 324 -7.03 12.66 -2.72
CA ALA A 324 -6.84 13.92 -1.99
C ALA A 324 -5.42 14.02 -1.40
N LEU A 325 -4.93 12.95 -0.80
CA LEU A 325 -3.59 12.89 -0.22
C LEU A 325 -2.48 12.99 -1.28
N ASP A 326 -2.64 12.35 -2.44
CA ASP A 326 -1.71 12.48 -3.57
C ASP A 326 -1.62 13.95 -4.03
N LEU A 327 -2.75 14.64 -4.15
CA LEU A 327 -2.79 16.06 -4.53
C LEU A 327 -2.12 16.96 -3.48
N ILE A 328 -2.35 16.69 -2.20
CA ILE A 328 -1.73 17.41 -1.08
C ILE A 328 -0.21 17.18 -1.09
N SER A 329 0.22 15.93 -1.15
CA SER A 329 1.64 15.54 -1.19
C SER A 329 2.38 16.15 -2.39
N ALA A 330 1.74 16.19 -3.56
CA ALA A 330 2.30 16.83 -4.76
C ALA A 330 2.51 18.35 -4.57
N ARG A 331 1.57 19.04 -3.89
CA ARG A 331 1.72 20.48 -3.58
C ARG A 331 2.87 20.75 -2.59
N PHE A 332 3.01 19.90 -1.56
CA PHE A 332 4.10 20.04 -0.59
C PHE A 332 5.47 19.80 -1.25
N ARG A 333 5.61 18.77 -2.06
CA ARG A 333 6.88 18.48 -2.79
C ARG A 333 7.31 19.65 -3.67
N LYS A 334 6.39 20.29 -4.39
CA LYS A 334 6.70 21.46 -5.25
C LYS A 334 7.20 22.69 -4.47
N ARG A 335 6.95 22.78 -3.17
CA ARG A 335 7.41 23.89 -2.34
C ARG A 335 8.75 23.64 -1.64
N LEU A 336 9.16 22.36 -1.57
CA LEU A 336 10.37 21.94 -0.86
C LEU A 336 11.56 21.68 -1.80
N VAL A 337 11.29 21.52 -3.10
CA VAL A 337 12.24 21.41 -4.20
C VAL A 337 12.12 22.66 -5.07
#